data_91431157a2e778d3bc123e88792cf85d
#
_entry.id   91431157a2e778d3bc123e88792cf85d
#
_cell.length_a   1.000
_cell.length_b   1.000
_cell.length_c   1.000
_cell.angle_alpha   90.00
_cell.angle_beta   90.00
_cell.angle_gamma   90.00
#
_symmetry.space_group_name_H-M   'P 1'
#
loop_
_entity.id
_entity.type
_entity.pdbx_description
1 polymer ?
#
loop_
_entity_poly.entity_id
_entity_poly.type
_entity_poly.pdbx_seq_one_letter_code
_entity_poly.pdbx_strand_id
1 'polypeptide(L)'
;MLNRSASRNLLLNLKFCALDLETTGGNLESDQIIEIGMAKIEHLKITERKSILLRPEIKIPVFIQRLTSIRQKDVQHARKIEDCIDEIVAFLGDAILVAHNTSFDIPFLNSVLTRLGRPKLQNPALCTNLMTKYLLPHLLNSNLNHMSDLFDIDLPHAHRALDDATACAQLLLKYLDFFIAKGIRKVNSLYYPNQQFQLGKHHLRKEQSAELNDFLALPQHPFSLVAKGPHGVILFAVALSPEASSQAFLKEQIKHLPWEILTIEIAGTLLEAFVQAGSFFRKLKPEWQKKVMQFYHQQHPTTLIDQQMREAAQGKARLTYAQFLAQRGDFLIVPHLMPQQFIIYPIHHFRPKLAMIFHDPGQEKKLGQYIHRHARQGKALADYFAPELYATLLAIMEQTPYSYFLRYRQFHRHESQFFAAFRGHTAQIPPNFNQPLTFI
;
A
#
# COMPACT_ATOMS: atom_id res chain seq x y z
N MET A 1 1.32 24.48 8.84
CA MET A 1 1.80 23.66 9.98
C MET A 1 0.64 22.82 10.46
N LEU A 2 0.59 21.53 10.16
CA LEU A 2 -0.42 20.63 10.72
C LEU A 2 -0.21 20.56 12.23
N ASN A 3 -1.27 20.84 12.95
CA ASN A 3 -1.27 20.92 14.41
C ASN A 3 -0.75 19.57 14.99
N ARG A 4 0.26 19.58 15.85
CA ARG A 4 0.85 18.39 16.49
C ARG A 4 -0.20 17.49 17.20
N SER A 5 -1.37 18.05 17.53
CA SER A 5 -2.49 17.28 18.11
C SER A 5 -3.16 16.34 17.11
N ALA A 6 -3.21 16.68 15.82
CA ALA A 6 -3.81 15.85 14.77
C ALA A 6 -3.02 14.57 14.51
N SER A 7 -1.71 14.55 14.81
CA SER A 7 -0.87 13.36 14.63
C SER A 7 -1.18 12.21 15.59
N ARG A 8 -1.93 12.45 16.65
CA ARG A 8 -2.37 11.46 17.63
C ARG A 8 -3.76 10.90 17.36
N ASN A 9 -4.51 11.49 16.40
CA ASN A 9 -5.86 11.02 16.09
C ASN A 9 -5.79 9.66 15.40
N LEU A 10 -6.51 8.70 15.96
CA LEU A 10 -6.73 7.41 15.31
C LEU A 10 -7.61 7.62 14.08
N LEU A 11 -7.36 6.88 13.01
CA LEU A 11 -8.13 6.95 11.76
C LEU A 11 -9.64 6.76 11.97
N LEU A 12 -10.02 5.98 12.98
CA LEU A 12 -11.41 5.74 13.40
C LEU A 12 -12.18 7.01 13.81
N ASN A 13 -11.47 8.02 14.33
CA ASN A 13 -12.07 9.25 14.89
C ASN A 13 -11.96 10.44 13.93
N LEU A 14 -11.46 10.20 12.70
CA LEU A 14 -11.35 11.25 11.72
C LEU A 14 -12.66 11.41 10.95
N LYS A 15 -12.91 12.64 10.56
CA LYS A 15 -14.00 12.99 9.64
C LYS A 15 -13.42 13.21 8.26
N PHE A 16 -14.03 12.59 7.26
CA PHE A 16 -13.67 12.80 5.87
C PHE A 16 -14.89 13.29 5.10
N CYS A 17 -14.65 14.03 4.03
CA CYS A 17 -15.68 14.38 3.06
C CYS A 17 -15.13 14.09 1.66
N ALA A 18 -15.66 13.06 1.02
CA ALA A 18 -15.39 12.81 -0.38
C ALA A 18 -16.18 13.81 -1.23
N LEU A 19 -15.54 14.35 -2.26
CA LEU A 19 -16.16 15.29 -3.19
C LEU A 19 -15.72 14.96 -4.61
N ASP A 20 -16.61 15.29 -5.55
CA ASP A 20 -16.39 15.20 -6.99
C ASP A 20 -17.12 16.36 -7.67
N LEU A 21 -16.55 16.87 -8.76
CA LEU A 21 -17.07 18.02 -9.51
C LEU A 21 -17.31 17.65 -10.97
N GLU A 22 -18.51 17.92 -11.45
CA GLU A 22 -18.76 18.00 -12.88
C GLU A 22 -18.71 19.47 -13.33
N THR A 23 -18.04 19.72 -14.43
CA THR A 23 -17.74 21.08 -14.89
C THR A 23 -18.01 21.23 -16.38
N THR A 24 -18.08 22.47 -16.87
CA THR A 24 -18.19 22.75 -18.31
C THR A 24 -16.90 22.45 -19.07
N GLY A 25 -15.78 22.27 -18.36
CA GLY A 25 -14.46 21.95 -18.88
C GLY A 25 -13.38 22.01 -17.81
N GLY A 26 -12.10 21.96 -18.20
CA GLY A 26 -10.98 21.88 -17.26
C GLY A 26 -10.26 23.19 -16.94
N ASN A 27 -10.69 24.33 -17.51
CA ASN A 27 -10.02 25.60 -17.29
C ASN A 27 -10.56 26.28 -16.00
N LEU A 28 -9.67 26.44 -15.01
CA LEU A 28 -10.03 27.01 -13.71
C LEU A 28 -10.54 28.47 -13.76
N GLU A 29 -10.20 29.22 -14.81
CA GLU A 29 -10.57 30.63 -14.94
C GLU A 29 -11.90 30.83 -15.66
N SER A 30 -12.18 30.03 -16.69
CA SER A 30 -13.31 30.22 -17.59
C SER A 30 -14.41 29.17 -17.45
N ASP A 31 -14.10 27.96 -17.02
CA ASP A 31 -15.09 26.92 -16.86
C ASP A 31 -15.83 27.00 -15.53
N GLN A 32 -17.01 26.39 -15.48
CA GLN A 32 -17.92 26.51 -14.36
C GLN A 32 -18.39 25.13 -13.86
N ILE A 33 -18.66 25.03 -12.56
CA ILE A 33 -19.21 23.81 -11.96
C ILE A 33 -20.67 23.67 -12.35
N ILE A 34 -21.08 22.48 -12.78
CA ILE A 34 -22.45 22.15 -13.14
C ILE A 34 -23.11 21.15 -12.17
N GLU A 35 -22.30 20.35 -11.46
CA GLU A 35 -22.74 19.53 -10.34
C GLU A 35 -21.61 19.41 -9.32
N ILE A 36 -21.94 19.38 -8.04
CA ILE A 36 -21.05 18.96 -6.96
C ILE A 36 -21.68 17.82 -6.19
N GLY A 37 -20.96 16.73 -6.03
CA GLY A 37 -21.29 15.59 -5.21
C GLY A 37 -20.42 15.55 -3.97
N MET A 38 -21.00 15.26 -2.81
CA MET A 38 -20.29 15.21 -1.55
C MET A 38 -20.81 14.05 -0.69
N ALA A 39 -19.89 13.34 -0.01
CA ALA A 39 -20.22 12.24 0.89
C ALA A 39 -19.38 12.34 2.16
N LYS A 40 -20.02 12.58 3.31
CA LYS A 40 -19.37 12.60 4.63
C LYS A 40 -19.09 11.19 5.12
N ILE A 41 -17.94 11.02 5.74
CA ILE A 41 -17.51 9.78 6.38
C ILE A 41 -17.13 10.08 7.82
N GLU A 42 -17.83 9.46 8.75
CA GLU A 42 -17.53 9.50 10.18
C GLU A 42 -17.57 8.08 10.73
N HIS A 43 -16.66 7.75 11.66
CA HIS A 43 -16.53 6.42 12.24
C HIS A 43 -16.46 5.29 11.19
N LEU A 44 -15.73 5.56 10.09
CA LEU A 44 -15.58 4.65 8.95
C LEU A 44 -16.91 4.24 8.27
N LYS A 45 -17.89 5.12 8.30
CA LYS A 45 -19.18 4.94 7.61
C LYS A 45 -19.56 6.20 6.87
N ILE A 46 -20.18 6.03 5.71
CA ILE A 46 -20.78 7.15 5.00
C ILE A 46 -22.05 7.55 5.76
N THR A 47 -22.07 8.77 6.31
CA THR A 47 -23.14 9.26 7.18
C THR A 47 -24.10 10.19 6.46
N GLU A 48 -23.63 10.96 5.48
CA GLU A 48 -24.44 11.93 4.77
C GLU A 48 -23.96 12.05 3.33
N ARG A 49 -24.91 12.24 2.40
CA ARG A 49 -24.63 12.48 0.99
C ARG A 49 -25.37 13.72 0.53
N LYS A 50 -24.76 14.49 -0.36
CA LYS A 50 -25.35 15.71 -0.90
C LYS A 50 -24.94 15.90 -2.34
N SER A 51 -25.92 16.16 -3.22
CA SER A 51 -25.70 16.61 -4.59
C SER A 51 -26.33 17.98 -4.79
N ILE A 52 -25.63 18.85 -5.50
CA ILE A 52 -26.13 20.17 -5.88
C ILE A 52 -25.85 20.34 -7.37
N LEU A 53 -26.92 20.36 -8.16
CA LEU A 53 -26.88 20.83 -9.54
C LEU A 53 -26.78 22.34 -9.56
N LEU A 54 -25.93 22.87 -10.44
CA LEU A 54 -25.64 24.30 -10.54
C LEU A 54 -25.88 24.81 -11.95
N ARG A 55 -26.42 26.01 -12.05
CA ARG A 55 -26.65 26.69 -13.32
C ARG A 55 -25.41 27.47 -13.75
N PRO A 56 -24.71 27.01 -14.80
CA PRO A 56 -23.61 27.77 -15.35
C PRO A 56 -24.14 29.00 -16.14
N GLU A 57 -23.32 30.06 -16.23
CA GLU A 57 -23.60 31.21 -17.07
C GLU A 57 -23.20 30.98 -18.54
N ILE A 58 -22.38 30.00 -18.79
CA ILE A 58 -21.95 29.58 -20.11
C ILE A 58 -22.68 28.32 -20.58
N LYS A 59 -22.71 28.08 -21.88
CA LYS A 59 -23.30 26.85 -22.43
C LYS A 59 -22.46 25.65 -22.07
N ILE A 60 -23.10 24.58 -21.66
CA ILE A 60 -22.43 23.28 -21.43
C ILE A 60 -22.04 22.70 -22.80
N PRO A 61 -20.75 22.44 -23.06
CA PRO A 61 -20.31 21.83 -24.32
C PRO A 61 -20.99 20.48 -24.56
N VAL A 62 -21.28 20.17 -25.82
CA VAL A 62 -22.03 18.94 -26.16
C VAL A 62 -21.32 17.67 -25.70
N PHE A 63 -20.00 17.67 -25.75
CA PHE A 63 -19.25 16.49 -25.28
C PHE A 63 -19.35 16.30 -23.76
N ILE A 64 -19.36 17.40 -22.97
CA ILE A 64 -19.61 17.36 -21.49
C ILE A 64 -21.01 16.83 -21.22
N GLN A 65 -22.04 17.33 -21.94
CA GLN A 65 -23.42 16.82 -21.76
C GLN A 65 -23.52 15.31 -22.05
N ARG A 66 -22.73 14.81 -22.99
CA ARG A 66 -22.67 13.36 -23.30
C ARG A 66 -21.92 12.58 -22.22
N LEU A 67 -20.84 13.15 -21.70
CA LEU A 67 -19.99 12.53 -20.67
C LEU A 67 -20.73 12.42 -19.34
N THR A 68 -21.30 13.53 -18.87
CA THR A 68 -21.93 13.65 -17.54
C THR A 68 -23.42 13.29 -17.54
N SER A 69 -24.02 13.14 -18.72
CA SER A 69 -25.48 13.04 -18.91
C SER A 69 -26.27 14.26 -18.40
N ILE A 70 -25.60 15.36 -18.01
CA ILE A 70 -26.22 16.61 -17.57
C ILE A 70 -26.44 17.50 -18.80
N ARG A 71 -27.70 17.74 -19.15
CA ARG A 71 -28.08 18.56 -20.29
C ARG A 71 -28.31 20.02 -19.87
N GLN A 72 -28.17 20.93 -20.81
CA GLN A 72 -28.45 22.37 -20.56
C GLN A 72 -29.81 22.60 -19.91
N LYS A 73 -30.85 21.85 -20.31
CA LYS A 73 -32.21 21.97 -19.74
C LYS A 73 -32.29 21.51 -18.28
N ASP A 74 -31.41 20.58 -17.85
CA ASP A 74 -31.45 20.01 -16.50
C ASP A 74 -30.97 21.06 -15.45
N VAL A 75 -30.10 21.98 -15.88
CA VAL A 75 -29.51 23.02 -15.02
C VAL A 75 -30.16 24.41 -15.19
N GLN A 76 -31.09 24.60 -16.14
CA GLN A 76 -31.63 25.92 -16.44
C GLN A 76 -32.35 26.59 -15.26
N HIS A 77 -32.94 25.79 -14.38
CA HIS A 77 -33.64 26.25 -13.15
C HIS A 77 -32.86 25.96 -11.87
N ALA A 78 -31.63 25.44 -11.99
CA ALA A 78 -30.77 25.19 -10.84
C ALA A 78 -30.28 26.51 -10.23
N ARG A 79 -29.87 26.44 -8.97
CA ARG A 79 -29.27 27.60 -8.28
C ARG A 79 -27.92 27.96 -8.89
N LYS A 80 -27.52 29.20 -8.78
CA LYS A 80 -26.17 29.63 -9.12
C LYS A 80 -25.18 29.21 -8.04
N ILE A 81 -23.89 29.13 -8.39
CA ILE A 81 -22.84 28.75 -7.42
C ILE A 81 -22.76 29.76 -6.27
N GLU A 82 -22.99 31.05 -6.54
CA GLU A 82 -22.98 32.11 -5.54
C GLU A 82 -24.02 31.89 -4.43
N ASP A 83 -25.17 31.28 -4.79
CA ASP A 83 -26.28 31.01 -3.86
C ASP A 83 -26.03 29.74 -3.04
N CYS A 84 -25.02 28.94 -3.41
CA CYS A 84 -24.76 27.61 -2.83
C CYS A 84 -23.41 27.51 -2.15
N ILE A 85 -22.47 28.40 -2.42
CA ILE A 85 -21.08 28.24 -2.00
C ILE A 85 -20.92 28.15 -0.48
N ASP A 86 -21.67 28.96 0.28
CA ASP A 86 -21.60 28.95 1.74
C ASP A 86 -22.19 27.63 2.31
N GLU A 87 -23.23 27.08 1.67
CA GLU A 87 -23.79 25.76 1.99
C GLU A 87 -22.79 24.63 1.69
N ILE A 88 -22.07 24.73 0.57
CA ILE A 88 -21.03 23.76 0.19
C ILE A 88 -19.89 23.79 1.22
N VAL A 89 -19.36 24.97 1.53
CA VAL A 89 -18.28 25.13 2.51
C VAL A 89 -18.70 24.65 3.90
N ALA A 90 -19.94 24.97 4.33
CA ALA A 90 -20.49 24.48 5.59
C ALA A 90 -20.62 22.95 5.62
N PHE A 91 -20.99 22.33 4.49
CA PHE A 91 -21.05 20.86 4.39
C PHE A 91 -19.66 20.23 4.49
N LEU A 92 -18.64 20.79 3.85
CA LEU A 92 -17.25 20.30 3.95
C LEU A 92 -16.70 20.45 5.37
N GLY A 93 -17.04 21.52 6.09
CA GLY A 93 -16.63 21.78 7.46
C GLY A 93 -15.12 21.68 7.66
N ASP A 94 -14.72 21.04 8.75
CA ASP A 94 -13.33 20.77 9.13
C ASP A 94 -12.81 19.39 8.66
N ALA A 95 -13.59 18.68 7.86
CA ALA A 95 -13.28 17.32 7.40
C ALA A 95 -12.01 17.30 6.54
N ILE A 96 -11.34 16.14 6.52
CA ILE A 96 -10.30 15.83 5.54
C ILE A 96 -11.00 15.63 4.20
N LEU A 97 -10.66 16.42 3.21
CA LEU A 97 -11.24 16.31 1.88
C LEU A 97 -10.66 15.10 1.15
N VAL A 98 -11.50 14.43 0.39
CA VAL A 98 -11.11 13.26 -0.40
C VAL A 98 -11.63 13.43 -1.82
N ALA A 99 -10.78 13.21 -2.81
CA ALA A 99 -11.21 13.13 -4.20
C ALA A 99 -10.40 12.04 -4.93
N HIS A 100 -10.94 11.52 -6.02
CA HIS A 100 -10.18 10.55 -6.80
C HIS A 100 -9.03 11.20 -7.59
N ASN A 101 -9.13 12.52 -7.84
CA ASN A 101 -8.05 13.34 -8.39
C ASN A 101 -8.03 14.73 -7.74
N THR A 102 -7.50 14.84 -6.53
CA THR A 102 -7.47 16.08 -5.75
C THR A 102 -6.79 17.26 -6.46
N SER A 103 -5.97 17.02 -7.46
CA SER A 103 -5.32 18.07 -8.25
C SER A 103 -6.27 18.78 -9.23
N PHE A 104 -7.48 18.27 -9.41
CA PHE A 104 -8.54 18.89 -10.20
C PHE A 104 -9.58 19.55 -9.29
N ASP A 105 -10.26 18.78 -8.46
CA ASP A 105 -11.44 19.22 -7.71
C ASP A 105 -11.14 20.36 -6.74
N ILE A 106 -10.09 20.22 -5.96
CA ILE A 106 -9.75 21.20 -4.92
C ILE A 106 -9.27 22.53 -5.51
N PRO A 107 -8.35 22.58 -6.48
CA PRO A 107 -7.99 23.82 -7.17
C PRO A 107 -9.17 24.46 -7.86
N PHE A 108 -10.08 23.67 -8.47
CA PHE A 108 -11.26 24.20 -9.15
C PHE A 108 -12.20 24.89 -8.15
N LEU A 109 -12.54 24.23 -7.05
CA LEU A 109 -13.39 24.83 -6.01
C LEU A 109 -12.71 26.05 -5.36
N ASN A 110 -11.39 26.01 -5.14
CA ASN A 110 -10.63 27.17 -4.64
C ASN A 110 -10.59 28.35 -5.62
N SER A 111 -10.59 28.08 -6.93
CA SER A 111 -10.72 29.14 -7.94
C SER A 111 -12.08 29.83 -7.85
N VAL A 112 -13.16 29.04 -7.73
CA VAL A 112 -14.52 29.57 -7.53
C VAL A 112 -14.60 30.42 -6.26
N LEU A 113 -14.10 29.91 -5.12
CA LEU A 113 -14.07 30.64 -3.85
C LEU A 113 -13.34 31.99 -4.00
N THR A 114 -12.20 31.98 -4.67
CA THR A 114 -11.40 33.21 -4.91
C THR A 114 -12.18 34.22 -5.75
N ARG A 115 -12.86 33.78 -6.82
CA ARG A 115 -13.68 34.64 -7.69
C ARG A 115 -14.87 35.28 -6.91
N LEU A 116 -15.40 34.56 -5.93
CA LEU A 116 -16.49 35.00 -5.07
C LEU A 116 -16.02 35.79 -3.83
N GLY A 117 -14.72 36.12 -3.74
CA GLY A 117 -14.15 36.83 -2.60
C GLY A 117 -14.18 36.03 -1.30
N ARG A 118 -14.28 34.70 -1.38
CA ARG A 118 -14.24 33.79 -0.22
C ARG A 118 -12.84 33.25 0.02
N PRO A 119 -12.47 32.95 1.28
CA PRO A 119 -11.18 32.32 1.57
C PRO A 119 -11.10 30.91 0.95
N LYS A 120 -9.90 30.54 0.49
CA LYS A 120 -9.62 29.19 0.01
C LYS A 120 -9.76 28.16 1.13
N LEU A 121 -10.14 26.95 0.78
CA LEU A 121 -10.18 25.82 1.68
C LEU A 121 -8.80 25.58 2.31
N GLN A 122 -8.79 25.39 3.63
CA GLN A 122 -7.58 25.07 4.40
C GLN A 122 -7.56 23.61 4.85
N ASN A 123 -8.55 22.83 4.43
CA ASN A 123 -8.71 21.43 4.78
C ASN A 123 -7.54 20.62 4.25
N PRO A 124 -7.01 19.67 5.03
CA PRO A 124 -6.13 18.64 4.49
C PRO A 124 -6.85 17.81 3.43
N ALA A 125 -6.12 17.27 2.46
CA ALA A 125 -6.72 16.51 1.37
C ALA A 125 -6.02 15.18 1.11
N LEU A 126 -6.79 14.14 0.76
CA LEU A 126 -6.34 12.82 0.35
C LEU A 126 -6.77 12.54 -1.09
N CYS A 127 -5.87 11.99 -1.89
CA CYS A 127 -6.14 11.59 -3.26
C CYS A 127 -6.20 10.06 -3.35
N THR A 128 -7.40 9.50 -3.59
CA THR A 128 -7.56 8.04 -3.71
C THR A 128 -6.85 7.47 -4.94
N ASN A 129 -6.70 8.25 -6.02
CA ASN A 129 -5.90 7.84 -7.19
C ASN A 129 -4.41 7.67 -6.84
N LEU A 130 -3.85 8.60 -6.05
CA LEU A 130 -2.47 8.47 -5.57
C LEU A 130 -2.32 7.32 -4.60
N MET A 131 -3.31 7.12 -3.69
CA MET A 131 -3.36 5.94 -2.82
C MET A 131 -3.40 4.65 -3.64
N THR A 132 -4.22 4.59 -4.68
CA THR A 132 -4.25 3.48 -5.63
C THR A 132 -2.88 3.21 -6.25
N LYS A 133 -2.26 4.22 -6.83
CA LYS A 133 -0.94 4.08 -7.48
C LYS A 133 0.15 3.62 -6.51
N TYR A 134 0.02 3.98 -5.26
CA TYR A 134 0.92 3.52 -4.21
C TYR A 134 0.67 2.07 -3.80
N LEU A 135 -0.58 1.72 -3.53
CA LEU A 135 -0.97 0.39 -3.09
C LEU A 135 -0.86 -0.64 -4.23
N LEU A 136 -1.11 -0.20 -5.45
CA LEU A 136 -1.21 -1.01 -6.65
C LEU A 136 -0.30 -0.43 -7.76
N PRO A 137 1.03 -0.36 -7.54
CA PRO A 137 1.95 0.41 -8.40
C PRO A 137 2.06 -0.11 -9.84
N HIS A 138 1.45 -1.25 -10.13
CA HIS A 138 1.53 -1.91 -11.43
C HIS A 138 0.21 -1.96 -12.19
N LEU A 139 -0.85 -1.36 -11.63
CA LEU A 139 -2.09 -1.20 -12.37
C LEU A 139 -1.88 -0.39 -13.64
N LEU A 140 -2.45 -0.86 -14.74
CA LEU A 140 -2.43 -0.14 -16.02
C LEU A 140 -3.36 1.06 -16.00
N ASN A 141 -4.44 0.94 -15.25
CA ASN A 141 -5.48 1.95 -15.13
C ASN A 141 -5.88 2.10 -13.65
N SER A 142 -5.90 3.32 -13.17
CA SER A 142 -6.27 3.68 -11.80
C SER A 142 -7.46 4.63 -11.75
N ASN A 143 -8.26 4.73 -12.84
CA ASN A 143 -9.47 5.55 -12.83
C ASN A 143 -10.52 4.96 -11.89
N LEU A 144 -11.48 5.78 -11.48
CA LEU A 144 -12.47 5.41 -10.48
C LEU A 144 -13.34 4.23 -10.93
N ASN A 145 -13.75 4.19 -12.19
CA ASN A 145 -14.56 3.08 -12.74
C ASN A 145 -13.84 1.75 -12.61
N HIS A 146 -12.59 1.69 -13.07
CA HIS A 146 -11.79 0.46 -12.97
C HIS A 146 -11.55 0.04 -11.52
N MET A 147 -11.35 1.02 -10.63
CA MET A 147 -11.18 0.73 -9.21
C MET A 147 -12.49 0.28 -8.55
N SER A 148 -13.62 0.83 -8.98
CA SER A 148 -14.94 0.40 -8.52
C SER A 148 -15.22 -1.04 -8.90
N ASP A 149 -14.96 -1.42 -10.15
CA ASP A 149 -15.07 -2.81 -10.62
C ASP A 149 -14.15 -3.75 -9.82
N LEU A 150 -12.90 -3.33 -9.59
CA LEU A 150 -11.90 -4.16 -8.90
C LEU A 150 -12.24 -4.43 -7.43
N PHE A 151 -12.89 -3.48 -6.76
CA PHE A 151 -13.22 -3.55 -5.33
C PHE A 151 -14.70 -3.83 -5.05
N ASP A 152 -15.48 -4.23 -6.05
CA ASP A 152 -16.93 -4.45 -5.96
C ASP A 152 -17.65 -3.24 -5.32
N ILE A 153 -17.35 -2.04 -5.84
CA ILE A 153 -17.99 -0.80 -5.46
C ILE A 153 -19.08 -0.48 -6.48
N ASP A 154 -20.30 -0.29 -5.99
CA ASP A 154 -21.43 0.09 -6.86
C ASP A 154 -21.24 1.55 -7.35
N LEU A 155 -21.18 1.71 -8.67
CA LEU A 155 -21.08 2.99 -9.37
C LEU A 155 -22.14 3.02 -10.49
N PRO A 156 -23.39 3.32 -10.13
CA PRO A 156 -24.51 3.17 -11.06
C PRO A 156 -24.44 4.12 -12.26
N HIS A 157 -23.94 5.34 -12.05
CA HIS A 157 -23.83 6.35 -13.11
C HIS A 157 -22.47 7.04 -13.01
N ALA A 158 -21.47 6.52 -13.69
CA ALA A 158 -20.19 7.19 -13.83
C ALA A 158 -20.38 8.60 -14.46
N HIS A 159 -19.56 9.54 -14.02
CA HIS A 159 -19.66 10.96 -14.40
C HIS A 159 -20.96 11.63 -13.91
N ARG A 160 -21.41 11.22 -12.73
CA ARG A 160 -22.37 11.95 -11.89
C ARG A 160 -21.69 12.21 -10.55
N ALA A 161 -21.55 13.48 -10.23
CA ALA A 161 -20.71 13.91 -9.11
C ALA A 161 -21.04 13.22 -7.78
N LEU A 162 -22.31 12.92 -7.47
CA LEU A 162 -22.68 12.22 -6.25
C LEU A 162 -22.29 10.74 -6.27
N ASP A 163 -22.47 10.07 -7.40
CA ASP A 163 -22.14 8.66 -7.55
C ASP A 163 -20.62 8.50 -7.49
N ASP A 164 -19.86 9.37 -8.16
CA ASP A 164 -18.41 9.37 -8.17
C ASP A 164 -17.83 9.74 -6.78
N ALA A 165 -18.37 10.74 -6.08
CA ALA A 165 -18.00 11.06 -4.71
C ALA A 165 -18.31 9.89 -3.75
N THR A 166 -19.45 9.20 -3.94
CA THR A 166 -19.82 8.04 -3.12
C THR A 166 -18.89 6.86 -3.37
N ALA A 167 -18.58 6.56 -4.63
CA ALA A 167 -17.62 5.51 -4.99
C ALA A 167 -16.21 5.84 -4.47
N CYS A 168 -15.78 7.10 -4.58
CA CYS A 168 -14.53 7.58 -4.00
C CYS A 168 -14.49 7.38 -2.47
N ALA A 169 -15.61 7.67 -1.77
CA ALA A 169 -15.76 7.45 -0.33
C ALA A 169 -15.65 5.96 0.02
N GLN A 170 -16.32 5.08 -0.72
CA GLN A 170 -16.25 3.63 -0.52
C GLN A 170 -14.84 3.09 -0.79
N LEU A 171 -14.17 3.59 -1.82
CA LEU A 171 -12.80 3.23 -2.12
C LEU A 171 -11.85 3.64 -0.99
N LEU A 172 -12.01 4.86 -0.46
CA LEU A 172 -11.26 5.29 0.73
C LEU A 172 -11.49 4.34 1.90
N LEU A 173 -12.75 3.97 2.20
CA LEU A 173 -13.07 3.06 3.30
C LEU A 173 -12.38 1.70 3.15
N LYS A 174 -12.38 1.12 1.94
CA LYS A 174 -11.63 -0.11 1.64
C LYS A 174 -10.13 0.05 1.95
N TYR A 175 -9.55 1.20 1.59
CA TYR A 175 -8.14 1.48 1.87
C TYR A 175 -7.88 1.70 3.36
N LEU A 176 -8.78 2.39 4.07
CA LEU A 176 -8.65 2.62 5.52
C LEU A 176 -8.77 1.32 6.30
N ASP A 177 -9.74 0.45 5.97
CA ASP A 177 -9.87 -0.88 6.58
C ASP A 177 -8.58 -1.67 6.42
N PHE A 178 -8.02 -1.66 5.21
CA PHE A 178 -6.75 -2.29 4.93
C PHE A 178 -5.61 -1.71 5.77
N PHE A 179 -5.49 -0.37 5.88
CA PHE A 179 -4.43 0.26 6.67
C PHE A 179 -4.57 -0.01 8.16
N ILE A 180 -5.79 0.04 8.68
CA ILE A 180 -6.08 -0.29 10.08
C ILE A 180 -5.71 -1.74 10.37
N ALA A 181 -6.07 -2.67 9.49
CA ALA A 181 -5.69 -4.07 9.59
C ALA A 181 -4.16 -4.27 9.58
N LYS A 182 -3.42 -3.40 8.91
CA LYS A 182 -1.94 -3.40 8.89
C LYS A 182 -1.31 -2.56 10.01
N GLY A 183 -2.08 -2.15 11.02
CA GLY A 183 -1.58 -1.38 12.14
C GLY A 183 -1.28 0.09 11.84
N ILE A 184 -1.65 0.57 10.65
CA ILE A 184 -1.49 1.97 10.27
C ILE A 184 -2.71 2.73 10.78
N ARG A 185 -2.57 3.40 11.91
CA ARG A 185 -3.68 4.04 12.62
C ARG A 185 -3.58 5.56 12.67
N LYS A 186 -2.44 6.14 12.29
CA LYS A 186 -2.18 7.57 12.37
C LYS A 186 -2.38 8.25 11.01
N VAL A 187 -3.10 9.35 11.00
CA VAL A 187 -3.39 10.14 9.80
C VAL A 187 -2.15 10.62 9.05
N ASN A 188 -1.07 10.94 9.75
CA ASN A 188 0.19 11.40 9.12
C ASN A 188 0.75 10.40 8.10
N SER A 189 0.46 9.12 8.29
CA SER A 189 0.88 8.07 7.37
C SER A 189 0.10 8.09 6.06
N LEU A 190 -1.05 8.79 6.03
CA LEU A 190 -1.92 8.93 4.85
C LEU A 190 -1.66 10.21 4.07
N TYR A 191 -1.09 11.23 4.72
CA TYR A 191 -0.87 12.51 4.04
C TYR A 191 0.29 12.47 3.08
N TYR A 192 0.10 13.18 2.03
CA TYR A 192 0.96 13.37 0.91
C TYR A 192 1.55 14.80 0.88
N PRO A 193 2.64 15.09 1.59
CA PRO A 193 3.27 16.40 1.40
C PRO A 193 4.32 16.41 0.29
N ASN A 194 4.91 15.27 -0.10
CA ASN A 194 6.11 15.24 -0.93
C ASN A 194 6.09 14.20 -2.05
N GLN A 195 4.93 13.90 -2.62
CA GLN A 195 4.79 12.93 -3.73
C GLN A 195 5.30 11.50 -3.44
N GLN A 196 5.54 11.12 -2.19
CA GLN A 196 5.95 9.78 -1.80
C GLN A 196 5.04 9.25 -0.70
N PHE A 197 4.04 8.49 -1.10
CA PHE A 197 3.18 7.76 -0.19
C PHE A 197 3.96 6.55 0.35
N GLN A 198 4.35 6.57 1.61
CA GLN A 198 5.11 5.49 2.25
C GLN A 198 4.29 4.82 3.35
N LEU A 199 3.15 4.24 2.96
CA LEU A 199 2.16 3.72 3.91
C LEU A 199 2.64 2.56 4.77
N GLY A 200 3.53 1.75 4.31
CA GLY A 200 4.13 0.68 5.11
C GLY A 200 5.41 1.12 5.82
N LYS A 201 5.84 2.38 5.67
CA LYS A 201 7.16 2.81 6.11
C LYS A 201 7.06 3.98 7.09
N HIS A 202 7.49 3.76 8.30
CA HIS A 202 7.45 4.71 9.40
C HIS A 202 8.86 5.08 9.83
N HIS A 203 9.07 6.36 10.13
CA HIS A 203 10.36 6.86 10.57
C HIS A 203 10.23 7.53 11.92
N LEU A 204 11.19 7.27 12.80
CA LEU A 204 11.40 7.99 14.06
C LEU A 204 12.79 8.61 14.04
N ARG A 205 12.87 9.91 14.29
CA ARG A 205 14.15 10.61 14.43
C ARG A 205 14.55 10.67 15.90
N LYS A 206 15.84 10.82 16.17
CA LYS A 206 16.39 10.84 17.52
C LYS A 206 15.76 11.93 18.40
N GLU A 207 15.44 13.09 17.83
CA GLU A 207 14.79 14.20 18.53
C GLU A 207 13.39 13.82 19.05
N GLN A 208 12.78 12.78 18.49
CA GLN A 208 11.47 12.23 18.86
C GLN A 208 11.59 10.99 19.76
N SER A 209 12.73 10.78 20.40
CA SER A 209 13.01 9.56 21.20
C SER A 209 12.00 9.32 22.33
N ALA A 210 11.27 10.34 22.80
CA ALA A 210 10.16 10.18 23.74
C ALA A 210 9.00 9.31 23.19
N GLU A 211 8.85 9.23 21.85
CA GLU A 211 7.82 8.44 21.17
C GLU A 211 8.29 7.00 20.84
N LEU A 212 9.48 6.60 21.29
CA LEU A 212 10.10 5.32 20.91
C LEU A 212 9.22 4.11 21.26
N ASN A 213 8.60 4.11 22.45
CA ASN A 213 7.75 2.99 22.86
C ASN A 213 6.51 2.85 21.96
N ASP A 214 5.86 3.97 21.62
CA ASP A 214 4.70 3.99 20.73
C ASP A 214 5.10 3.59 19.31
N PHE A 215 6.27 4.04 18.86
CA PHE A 215 6.82 3.69 17.56
C PHE A 215 7.09 2.19 17.44
N LEU A 216 7.69 1.56 18.44
CA LEU A 216 7.97 0.12 18.45
C LEU A 216 6.72 -0.74 18.64
N ALA A 217 5.67 -0.19 19.26
CA ALA A 217 4.37 -0.86 19.41
C ALA A 217 3.45 -0.70 18.18
N LEU A 218 3.86 0.11 17.20
CA LEU A 218 3.03 0.42 16.04
C LEU A 218 2.73 -0.78 15.12
N PRO A 219 3.69 -1.70 14.83
CA PRO A 219 3.42 -2.82 13.93
C PRO A 219 2.51 -3.86 14.56
N GLN A 220 1.45 -4.24 13.85
CA GLN A 220 0.59 -5.40 14.17
C GLN A 220 0.76 -6.54 13.16
N HIS A 221 1.69 -6.40 12.23
CA HIS A 221 2.06 -7.35 11.19
C HIS A 221 3.57 -7.51 11.16
N PRO A 222 4.08 -8.55 10.49
CA PRO A 222 5.51 -8.69 10.26
C PRO A 222 6.11 -7.41 9.68
N PHE A 223 7.30 -7.08 10.10
CA PHE A 223 7.97 -5.83 9.70
C PHE A 223 9.48 -5.98 9.71
N SER A 224 10.15 -5.17 8.92
CA SER A 224 11.59 -4.96 9.05
C SER A 224 11.85 -3.68 9.83
N LEU A 225 12.86 -3.69 10.71
CA LEU A 225 13.37 -2.50 11.36
C LEU A 225 14.81 -2.27 10.95
N VAL A 226 15.11 -1.03 10.54
CA VAL A 226 16.47 -0.58 10.20
C VAL A 226 16.81 0.63 11.05
N ALA A 227 17.93 0.55 11.79
CA ALA A 227 18.50 1.67 12.52
C ALA A 227 19.69 2.26 11.75
N LYS A 228 19.64 3.56 11.51
CA LYS A 228 20.71 4.34 10.88
C LYS A 228 21.31 5.32 11.89
N GLY A 229 22.62 5.40 11.90
CA GLY A 229 23.39 6.40 12.63
C GLY A 229 23.82 7.56 11.75
N PRO A 230 24.82 8.32 12.20
CA PRO A 230 25.37 9.45 11.48
C PRO A 230 25.74 9.09 10.04
N HIS A 231 25.50 10.04 9.13
CA HIS A 231 25.75 9.88 7.69
C HIS A 231 25.03 8.72 7.03
N GLY A 232 23.92 8.21 7.66
CA GLY A 232 23.10 7.13 7.10
C GLY A 232 23.73 5.74 7.21
N VAL A 233 24.77 5.56 8.02
CA VAL A 233 25.40 4.24 8.27
C VAL A 233 24.39 3.29 8.88
N ILE A 234 24.27 2.09 8.32
CA ILE A 234 23.39 1.03 8.85
C ILE A 234 24.03 0.46 10.11
N LEU A 235 23.37 0.65 11.25
CA LEU A 235 23.81 0.15 12.55
C LEU A 235 23.19 -1.20 12.89
N PHE A 236 21.91 -1.38 12.51
CA PHE A 236 21.15 -2.56 12.85
C PHE A 236 20.04 -2.76 11.81
N ALA A 237 19.74 -4.01 11.48
CA ALA A 237 18.62 -4.37 10.61
C ALA A 237 18.11 -5.76 11.00
N VAL A 238 16.78 -5.89 11.21
CA VAL A 238 16.15 -7.15 11.62
C VAL A 238 14.72 -7.23 11.11
N ALA A 239 14.25 -8.44 10.83
CA ALA A 239 12.86 -8.75 10.55
C ALA A 239 12.20 -9.38 11.78
N LEU A 240 10.95 -9.05 12.03
CA LEU A 240 10.25 -9.40 13.26
C LEU A 240 8.76 -9.67 12.99
N SER A 241 8.19 -10.58 13.79
CA SER A 241 6.75 -10.66 14.00
C SER A 241 6.32 -9.71 15.10
N PRO A 242 5.03 -9.26 15.16
CA PRO A 242 4.53 -8.29 16.13
C PRO A 242 4.29 -8.89 17.51
N GLU A 243 5.17 -9.76 17.98
CA GLU A 243 5.06 -10.47 19.26
C GLU A 243 5.79 -9.72 20.38
N ALA A 244 5.38 -9.97 21.62
CA ALA A 244 5.98 -9.34 22.81
C ALA A 244 7.49 -9.63 22.92
N SER A 245 7.92 -10.85 22.57
CA SER A 245 9.33 -11.26 22.52
C SER A 245 10.16 -10.43 21.57
N SER A 246 9.61 -10.15 20.38
CA SER A 246 10.22 -9.29 19.35
C SER A 246 10.35 -7.84 19.82
N GLN A 247 9.33 -7.31 20.47
CA GLN A 247 9.37 -5.96 21.02
C GLN A 247 10.39 -5.82 22.15
N ALA A 248 10.47 -6.80 23.05
CA ALA A 248 11.46 -6.83 24.13
C ALA A 248 12.88 -6.88 23.56
N PHE A 249 13.12 -7.73 22.58
CA PHE A 249 14.41 -7.79 21.89
C PHE A 249 14.79 -6.44 21.27
N LEU A 250 13.85 -5.80 20.55
CA LEU A 250 14.11 -4.50 19.92
C LEU A 250 14.46 -3.42 20.94
N LYS A 251 13.67 -3.30 22.00
CA LYS A 251 13.91 -2.29 23.05
C LYS A 251 15.30 -2.41 23.64
N GLU A 252 15.73 -3.64 23.92
CA GLU A 252 17.06 -3.90 24.46
C GLU A 252 18.17 -3.54 23.46
N GLN A 253 18.03 -3.91 22.19
CA GLN A 253 19.09 -3.60 21.19
C GLN A 253 19.16 -2.12 20.85
N ILE A 254 18.02 -1.44 20.66
CA ILE A 254 17.97 -0.02 20.26
C ILE A 254 18.52 0.89 21.37
N LYS A 255 18.34 0.52 22.63
CA LYS A 255 18.85 1.27 23.80
C LYS A 255 20.36 1.54 23.75
N HIS A 256 21.12 0.61 23.17
CA HIS A 256 22.58 0.65 23.12
C HIS A 256 23.13 1.15 21.77
N LEU A 257 22.27 1.53 20.83
CA LEU A 257 22.67 1.99 19.51
C LEU A 257 22.75 3.53 19.44
N PRO A 258 23.78 4.11 18.82
CA PRO A 258 23.84 5.53 18.52
C PRO A 258 23.03 5.87 17.25
N TRP A 259 21.74 5.52 17.26
CA TRP A 259 20.88 5.77 16.11
C TRP A 259 20.44 7.24 16.01
N GLU A 260 20.25 7.69 14.77
CA GLU A 260 19.64 8.98 14.44
C GLU A 260 18.25 8.79 13.81
N ILE A 261 18.08 7.73 13.03
CA ILE A 261 16.82 7.40 12.36
C ILE A 261 16.52 5.93 12.53
N LEU A 262 15.35 5.63 13.08
CA LEU A 262 14.75 4.30 13.02
C LEU A 262 13.73 4.27 11.89
N THR A 263 13.72 3.18 11.12
CA THR A 263 12.75 2.95 10.07
C THR A 263 12.09 1.61 10.29
N ILE A 264 10.76 1.58 10.41
CA ILE A 264 9.93 0.38 10.37
C ILE A 264 9.29 0.31 8.98
N GLU A 265 9.39 -0.85 8.33
CA GLU A 265 8.69 -1.14 7.09
C GLU A 265 7.81 -2.37 7.29
N ILE A 266 6.48 -2.18 7.25
CA ILE A 266 5.49 -3.22 7.45
C ILE A 266 5.43 -4.10 6.21
N ALA A 267 5.43 -5.41 6.42
CA ALA A 267 5.43 -6.42 5.37
C ALA A 267 4.14 -7.27 5.41
N GLY A 268 3.81 -7.88 4.30
CA GLY A 268 2.68 -8.82 4.22
C GLY A 268 2.97 -10.13 4.95
N THR A 269 4.22 -10.56 4.96
CA THR A 269 4.67 -11.80 5.61
C THR A 269 6.01 -11.58 6.30
N LEU A 270 6.34 -12.45 7.26
CA LEU A 270 7.66 -12.45 7.89
C LEU A 270 8.78 -12.71 6.86
N LEU A 271 8.51 -13.55 5.86
CA LEU A 271 9.44 -13.82 4.78
C LEU A 271 9.80 -12.55 3.98
N GLU A 272 8.81 -11.73 3.66
CA GLU A 272 9.04 -10.44 3.00
C GLU A 272 9.89 -9.51 3.88
N ALA A 273 9.52 -9.35 5.14
CA ALA A 273 10.29 -8.56 6.10
C ALA A 273 11.74 -9.06 6.22
N PHE A 274 11.92 -10.38 6.23
CA PHE A 274 13.23 -11.02 6.33
C PHE A 274 14.11 -10.74 5.10
N VAL A 275 13.55 -10.82 3.89
CA VAL A 275 14.27 -10.47 2.66
C VAL A 275 14.65 -8.99 2.65
N GLN A 276 13.77 -8.10 3.08
CA GLN A 276 14.05 -6.66 3.20
C GLN A 276 15.21 -6.39 4.17
N ALA A 277 15.14 -6.91 5.41
CA ALA A 277 16.17 -6.73 6.42
C ALA A 277 17.49 -7.40 6.00
N GLY A 278 17.43 -8.58 5.41
CA GLY A 278 18.59 -9.36 4.96
C GLY A 278 19.43 -8.63 3.91
N SER A 279 18.83 -7.74 3.12
CA SER A 279 19.56 -6.90 2.16
C SER A 279 20.58 -5.95 2.83
N PHE A 280 20.41 -5.66 4.11
CA PHE A 280 21.30 -4.81 4.90
C PHE A 280 22.30 -5.61 5.75
N PHE A 281 22.14 -6.93 5.87
CA PHE A 281 22.89 -7.77 6.82
C PHE A 281 24.42 -7.63 6.66
N ARG A 282 24.92 -7.67 5.43
CA ARG A 282 26.38 -7.51 5.16
C ARG A 282 26.94 -6.13 5.53
N LYS A 283 26.07 -5.12 5.70
CA LYS A 283 26.45 -3.76 6.09
C LYS A 283 26.59 -3.61 7.61
N LEU A 284 26.10 -4.60 8.37
CA LEU A 284 26.19 -4.60 9.83
C LEU A 284 27.62 -4.95 10.27
N LYS A 285 28.01 -4.39 11.42
CA LYS A 285 29.23 -4.83 12.10
C LYS A 285 29.12 -6.31 12.54
N PRO A 286 30.22 -7.08 12.59
CA PRO A 286 30.19 -8.51 12.93
C PRO A 286 29.46 -8.83 14.25
N GLU A 287 29.60 -8.00 15.26
CA GLU A 287 28.90 -8.14 16.54
C GLU A 287 27.39 -8.12 16.41
N TRP A 288 26.86 -7.25 15.52
CA TRP A 288 25.43 -7.14 15.24
C TRP A 288 24.94 -8.26 14.34
N GLN A 289 25.73 -8.68 13.36
CA GLN A 289 25.43 -9.89 12.57
C GLN A 289 25.24 -11.10 13.48
N LYS A 290 26.16 -11.30 14.45
CA LYS A 290 26.08 -12.40 15.43
C LYS A 290 24.80 -12.32 16.27
N LYS A 291 24.46 -11.15 16.82
CA LYS A 291 23.24 -10.95 17.63
C LYS A 291 21.96 -11.22 16.83
N VAL A 292 21.88 -10.71 15.60
CA VAL A 292 20.74 -10.94 14.71
C VAL A 292 20.60 -12.42 14.36
N MET A 293 21.71 -13.10 14.07
CA MET A 293 21.69 -14.55 13.81
C MET A 293 21.26 -15.36 15.02
N GLN A 294 21.75 -15.02 16.22
CA GLN A 294 21.32 -15.68 17.46
C GLN A 294 19.81 -15.53 17.68
N PHE A 295 19.29 -14.33 17.47
CA PHE A 295 17.86 -14.08 17.56
C PHE A 295 17.07 -14.93 16.55
N TYR A 296 17.47 -14.95 15.29
CA TYR A 296 16.79 -15.75 14.27
C TYR A 296 16.84 -17.25 14.56
N HIS A 297 17.96 -17.78 15.02
CA HIS A 297 18.09 -19.21 15.36
C HIS A 297 17.20 -19.61 16.53
N GLN A 298 16.97 -18.70 17.49
CA GLN A 298 16.03 -18.92 18.61
C GLN A 298 14.58 -18.93 18.15
N GLN A 299 14.20 -18.02 17.24
CA GLN A 299 12.84 -17.89 16.73
C GLN A 299 12.50 -18.92 15.63
N HIS A 300 13.47 -19.27 14.81
CA HIS A 300 13.31 -20.14 13.63
C HIS A 300 14.37 -21.24 13.62
N PRO A 301 14.18 -22.31 14.40
CA PRO A 301 15.13 -23.43 14.41
C PRO A 301 15.30 -24.07 13.03
N THR A 302 16.53 -24.35 12.63
CA THR A 302 16.85 -24.90 11.30
C THR A 302 16.96 -26.41 11.26
N THR A 303 16.69 -27.11 12.35
CA THR A 303 16.85 -28.58 12.49
C THR A 303 16.10 -29.36 11.42
N LEU A 304 14.86 -28.95 11.10
CA LEU A 304 14.08 -29.59 10.04
C LEU A 304 14.71 -29.37 8.65
N ILE A 305 15.21 -28.18 8.38
CA ILE A 305 15.89 -27.85 7.12
C ILE A 305 17.18 -28.65 6.99
N ASP A 306 17.95 -28.79 8.07
CA ASP A 306 19.18 -29.59 8.08
C ASP A 306 18.90 -31.06 7.84
N GLN A 307 17.77 -31.60 8.34
CA GLN A 307 17.33 -32.95 8.06
C GLN A 307 16.93 -33.10 6.58
N GLN A 308 16.10 -32.26 6.05
CA GLN A 308 15.68 -32.27 4.65
C GLN A 308 16.86 -32.16 3.69
N MET A 309 17.87 -31.36 4.02
CA MET A 309 19.08 -31.23 3.22
C MET A 309 19.90 -32.53 3.23
N ARG A 310 20.02 -33.21 4.37
CA ARG A 310 20.70 -34.50 4.47
C ARG A 310 20.01 -35.59 3.63
N GLU A 311 18.68 -35.61 3.70
CA GLU A 311 17.85 -36.51 2.88
C GLU A 311 17.97 -36.21 1.38
N ALA A 312 17.94 -34.94 0.98
CA ALA A 312 18.08 -34.51 -0.41
C ALA A 312 19.48 -34.80 -0.99
N ALA A 313 20.51 -34.83 -0.15
CA ALA A 313 21.86 -35.15 -0.57
C ALA A 313 22.06 -36.65 -0.91
N GLN A 314 21.17 -37.55 -0.47
CA GLN A 314 21.23 -39.00 -0.72
C GLN A 314 22.61 -39.60 -0.50
N GLY A 315 23.33 -39.16 0.53
CA GLY A 315 24.69 -39.62 0.82
C GLY A 315 25.80 -39.18 -0.14
N LYS A 316 25.48 -38.33 -1.13
CA LYS A 316 26.43 -37.70 -2.06
C LYS A 316 26.94 -36.37 -1.51
N ALA A 317 27.78 -35.66 -2.25
CA ALA A 317 28.40 -34.40 -1.82
C ALA A 317 27.48 -33.44 -1.02
N ARG A 318 28.05 -32.85 0.04
CA ARG A 318 27.31 -31.95 0.96
C ARG A 318 26.64 -30.81 0.19
N LEU A 319 25.31 -30.76 0.18
CA LEU A 319 24.55 -29.66 -0.42
C LEU A 319 24.72 -28.39 0.41
N THR A 320 24.90 -27.24 -0.26
CA THR A 320 24.78 -25.94 0.40
C THR A 320 23.31 -25.53 0.48
N TYR A 321 22.94 -24.68 1.46
CA TYR A 321 21.57 -24.14 1.56
C TYR A 321 21.13 -23.44 0.27
N ALA A 322 22.04 -22.73 -0.40
CA ALA A 322 21.79 -22.08 -1.67
C ALA A 322 21.44 -23.08 -2.79
N GLN A 323 22.17 -24.18 -2.88
CA GLN A 323 21.89 -25.27 -3.84
C GLN A 323 20.56 -25.96 -3.53
N PHE A 324 20.26 -26.21 -2.25
CA PHE A 324 19.01 -26.80 -1.83
C PHE A 324 17.82 -25.90 -2.18
N LEU A 325 17.94 -24.59 -1.97
CA LEU A 325 16.93 -23.62 -2.36
C LEU A 325 16.72 -23.60 -3.88
N ALA A 326 17.80 -23.60 -4.66
CA ALA A 326 17.74 -23.62 -6.12
C ALA A 326 17.10 -24.90 -6.69
N GLN A 327 17.17 -26.03 -5.97
CA GLN A 327 16.47 -27.26 -6.36
C GLN A 327 14.94 -27.16 -6.22
N ARG A 328 14.41 -26.26 -5.36
CA ARG A 328 12.97 -26.10 -5.14
C ARG A 328 12.27 -25.36 -6.29
N GLY A 329 12.93 -24.38 -6.90
CA GLY A 329 12.37 -23.63 -8.03
C GLY A 329 13.28 -22.52 -8.51
N ASP A 330 12.80 -21.78 -9.51
CA ASP A 330 13.49 -20.62 -10.07
C ASP A 330 12.96 -19.31 -9.49
N PHE A 331 11.71 -19.33 -9.03
CA PHE A 331 11.05 -18.21 -8.40
C PHE A 331 10.31 -18.66 -7.14
N LEU A 332 10.26 -17.77 -6.16
CA LEU A 332 9.43 -17.88 -4.98
C LEU A 332 8.32 -16.83 -5.07
N ILE A 333 7.08 -17.26 -4.89
CA ILE A 333 5.89 -16.40 -4.91
C ILE A 333 5.32 -16.38 -3.49
N VAL A 334 5.09 -15.17 -2.97
CA VAL A 334 4.69 -14.92 -1.59
C VAL A 334 3.53 -13.92 -1.57
N PRO A 335 2.49 -14.13 -0.74
CA PRO A 335 1.46 -13.14 -0.52
C PRO A 335 2.05 -11.81 -0.04
N HIS A 336 1.44 -10.70 -0.49
CA HIS A 336 1.86 -9.35 -0.13
C HIS A 336 0.81 -8.66 0.76
N LEU A 337 0.97 -7.35 0.95
CA LEU A 337 0.17 -6.53 1.85
C LEU A 337 -1.33 -6.54 1.55
N MET A 338 -1.72 -6.39 0.29
CA MET A 338 -3.12 -6.38 -0.14
C MET A 338 -3.64 -7.78 -0.42
N PRO A 339 -4.94 -8.05 -0.19
CA PRO A 339 -5.56 -9.26 -0.72
C PRO A 339 -5.26 -9.41 -2.22
N GLN A 340 -4.99 -10.64 -2.66
CA GLN A 340 -4.69 -10.98 -4.05
C GLN A 340 -3.44 -10.30 -4.65
N GLN A 341 -2.59 -9.73 -3.82
CA GLN A 341 -1.26 -9.27 -4.21
C GLN A 341 -0.20 -10.30 -3.84
N PHE A 342 0.83 -10.39 -4.70
CA PHE A 342 1.95 -11.30 -4.53
C PHE A 342 3.25 -10.62 -4.89
N ILE A 343 4.29 -10.97 -4.15
CA ILE A 343 5.66 -10.64 -4.53
C ILE A 343 6.29 -11.88 -5.14
N ILE A 344 7.04 -11.66 -6.22
CA ILE A 344 7.80 -12.69 -6.89
C ILE A 344 9.28 -12.41 -6.70
N TYR A 345 9.97 -13.36 -6.10
CA TYR A 345 11.40 -13.33 -5.88
C TYR A 345 12.08 -14.31 -6.82
N PRO A 346 12.88 -13.85 -7.80
CA PRO A 346 13.82 -14.73 -8.47
C PRO A 346 14.84 -15.26 -7.47
N ILE A 347 14.96 -16.59 -7.33
CA ILE A 347 15.78 -17.22 -6.29
C ILE A 347 17.25 -16.87 -6.41
N HIS A 348 17.74 -16.68 -7.64
CA HIS A 348 19.14 -16.40 -7.89
C HIS A 348 19.64 -15.01 -7.45
N HIS A 349 18.74 -14.05 -7.16
CA HIS A 349 19.15 -12.72 -6.66
C HIS A 349 18.24 -12.11 -5.62
N PHE A 350 17.12 -12.68 -5.27
CA PHE A 350 16.13 -12.18 -4.29
C PHE A 350 15.76 -10.71 -4.40
N ARG A 351 15.95 -10.08 -5.56
CA ARG A 351 15.46 -8.72 -5.78
C ARG A 351 13.95 -8.81 -5.99
N PRO A 352 13.16 -8.31 -5.04
CA PRO A 352 11.72 -8.37 -5.20
C PRO A 352 11.33 -7.52 -6.40
N LYS A 353 10.47 -8.06 -7.22
CA LYS A 353 9.73 -7.25 -8.16
C LYS A 353 8.28 -7.63 -8.06
N LEU A 354 7.48 -6.65 -7.76
CA LEU A 354 6.06 -6.60 -7.95
C LEU A 354 5.17 -7.32 -6.95
N ALA A 355 4.41 -6.48 -6.28
CA ALA A 355 3.08 -6.85 -5.85
C ALA A 355 2.14 -6.81 -7.06
N MET A 356 1.38 -7.86 -7.33
CA MET A 356 0.47 -7.95 -8.47
C MET A 356 -0.93 -8.33 -8.01
N ILE A 357 -1.94 -7.70 -8.61
CA ILE A 357 -3.33 -8.14 -8.55
C ILE A 357 -3.64 -8.85 -9.86
N PHE A 358 -4.19 -10.04 -9.76
CA PHE A 358 -4.39 -10.95 -10.89
C PHE A 358 -5.74 -10.81 -11.62
N HIS A 359 -6.41 -9.67 -11.52
CA HIS A 359 -7.66 -9.43 -12.26
C HIS A 359 -7.46 -8.79 -13.63
N ASP A 360 -6.24 -8.34 -13.93
CA ASP A 360 -5.96 -7.59 -15.14
C ASP A 360 -5.09 -8.42 -16.11
N PRO A 361 -5.63 -8.82 -17.29
CA PRO A 361 -4.86 -9.55 -18.30
C PRO A 361 -3.57 -8.86 -18.75
N GLY A 362 -3.53 -7.51 -18.70
CA GLY A 362 -2.33 -6.75 -19.00
C GLY A 362 -1.22 -6.96 -17.98
N GLN A 363 -1.56 -7.24 -16.74
CA GLN A 363 -0.59 -7.56 -15.70
C GLN A 363 -0.03 -8.98 -15.86
N GLU A 364 -0.84 -9.96 -16.25
CA GLU A 364 -0.36 -11.31 -16.57
C GLU A 364 0.70 -11.27 -17.66
N LYS A 365 0.48 -10.49 -18.73
CA LYS A 365 1.47 -10.29 -19.78
C LYS A 365 2.79 -9.69 -19.26
N LYS A 366 2.72 -8.67 -18.40
CA LYS A 366 3.91 -8.06 -17.78
C LYS A 366 4.62 -9.04 -16.85
N LEU A 367 3.87 -9.86 -16.12
CA LEU A 367 4.43 -10.90 -15.26
C LEU A 367 5.13 -11.97 -16.11
N GLY A 368 4.50 -12.45 -17.17
CA GLY A 368 5.12 -13.39 -18.11
C GLY A 368 6.45 -12.86 -18.64
N GLN A 369 6.47 -11.61 -19.11
CA GLN A 369 7.70 -10.96 -19.57
C GLN A 369 8.78 -10.86 -18.47
N TYR A 370 8.37 -10.59 -17.23
CA TYR A 370 9.30 -10.54 -16.10
C TYR A 370 9.89 -11.93 -15.81
N ILE A 371 9.05 -12.97 -15.72
CA ILE A 371 9.49 -14.36 -15.51
C ILE A 371 10.45 -14.80 -16.62
N HIS A 372 10.11 -14.56 -17.89
CA HIS A 372 10.98 -14.89 -19.04
C HIS A 372 12.33 -14.17 -18.99
N ARG A 373 12.34 -12.91 -18.59
CA ARG A 373 13.57 -12.11 -18.49
C ARG A 373 14.52 -12.62 -17.42
N HIS A 374 13.97 -12.93 -16.25
CA HIS A 374 14.77 -13.28 -15.07
C HIS A 374 15.13 -14.78 -14.99
N ALA A 375 14.39 -15.65 -15.65
CA ALA A 375 14.72 -17.06 -15.74
C ALA A 375 15.96 -17.36 -16.59
N ARG A 376 16.26 -16.52 -17.59
CA ARG A 376 17.38 -16.70 -18.52
C ARG A 376 18.74 -16.25 -17.97
N GLN A 377 18.77 -15.56 -16.86
CA GLN A 377 20.02 -15.05 -16.28
C GLN A 377 20.62 -16.08 -15.31
N GLY A 378 21.09 -17.22 -15.83
CA GLY A 378 21.77 -18.29 -15.08
C GLY A 378 23.09 -17.85 -14.44
N LYS A 379 23.11 -16.77 -13.66
CA LYS A 379 24.22 -16.39 -12.79
C LYS A 379 24.02 -17.05 -11.42
N ALA A 380 25.11 -17.57 -10.87
CA ALA A 380 25.17 -18.14 -9.53
C ALA A 380 24.42 -17.25 -8.53
N LEU A 381 23.82 -17.87 -7.52
CA LEU A 381 23.29 -17.21 -6.32
C LEU A 381 24.33 -16.22 -5.80
N ALA A 382 24.34 -15.06 -6.45
CA ALA A 382 25.40 -14.12 -6.25
C ALA A 382 25.00 -13.22 -5.08
N ASP A 383 25.94 -12.95 -4.24
CA ASP A 383 26.25 -11.73 -3.49
C ASP A 383 25.14 -10.81 -2.96
N TYR A 384 23.87 -11.04 -3.27
CA TYR A 384 22.78 -10.19 -2.83
C TYR A 384 22.28 -10.52 -1.43
N PHE A 385 22.30 -11.79 -1.07
CA PHE A 385 21.84 -12.28 0.22
C PHE A 385 22.98 -13.00 0.93
N ALA A 386 23.20 -12.73 2.20
CA ALA A 386 24.30 -13.32 2.95
C ALA A 386 24.08 -14.84 3.09
N PRO A 387 25.10 -15.68 2.79
CA PRO A 387 24.96 -17.13 2.87
C PRO A 387 24.49 -17.63 4.23
N GLU A 388 24.87 -16.95 5.30
CA GLU A 388 24.51 -17.25 6.68
C GLU A 388 23.01 -17.20 6.93
N LEU A 389 22.28 -16.42 6.14
CA LEU A 389 20.83 -16.23 6.26
C LEU A 389 20.00 -17.29 5.54
N TYR A 390 20.59 -18.13 4.68
CA TYR A 390 19.82 -19.10 3.88
C TYR A 390 19.11 -20.16 4.69
N ALA A 391 19.71 -20.64 5.77
CA ALA A 391 19.06 -21.62 6.64
C ALA A 391 17.79 -21.02 7.28
N THR A 392 17.91 -19.83 7.82
CA THR A 392 16.78 -19.09 8.42
C THR A 392 15.72 -18.73 7.36
N LEU A 393 16.16 -18.31 6.16
CA LEU A 393 15.26 -18.06 5.04
C LEU A 393 14.39 -19.27 4.73
N LEU A 394 14.98 -20.44 4.61
CA LEU A 394 14.27 -21.69 4.36
C LEU A 394 13.32 -22.04 5.51
N ALA A 395 13.74 -21.88 6.77
CA ALA A 395 12.90 -22.14 7.92
C ALA A 395 11.67 -21.21 7.96
N ILE A 396 11.84 -19.93 7.66
CA ILE A 396 10.72 -18.97 7.57
C ILE A 396 9.81 -19.32 6.39
N MET A 397 10.38 -19.74 5.26
CA MET A 397 9.59 -20.13 4.09
C MET A 397 8.67 -21.31 4.36
N GLU A 398 9.13 -22.33 5.08
CA GLU A 398 8.29 -23.48 5.49
C GLU A 398 7.12 -23.07 6.38
N GLN A 399 7.29 -21.98 7.13
CA GLN A 399 6.27 -21.43 8.02
C GLN A 399 5.37 -20.39 7.34
N THR A 400 5.70 -19.96 6.11
CA THR A 400 4.93 -18.92 5.41
C THR A 400 3.81 -19.57 4.58
N PRO A 401 2.56 -19.45 5.00
CA PRO A 401 1.43 -20.05 4.28
C PRO A 401 1.24 -19.40 2.91
N TYR A 402 0.64 -20.17 1.99
CA TYR A 402 0.35 -19.76 0.61
C TYR A 402 1.56 -19.26 -0.21
N SER A 403 2.79 -19.46 0.27
CA SER A 403 3.97 -19.31 -0.54
C SER A 403 4.22 -20.56 -1.37
N TYR A 404 4.73 -20.42 -2.59
CA TYR A 404 5.08 -21.58 -3.41
C TYR A 404 6.21 -21.28 -4.38
N PHE A 405 6.84 -22.36 -4.85
CA PHE A 405 7.90 -22.28 -5.85
C PHE A 405 7.38 -22.47 -7.26
N LEU A 406 7.86 -21.64 -8.17
CA LEU A 406 7.62 -21.76 -9.59
C LEU A 406 8.89 -22.22 -10.30
N ARG A 407 8.78 -23.27 -11.12
CA ARG A 407 9.85 -23.71 -12.02
C ARG A 407 9.63 -23.12 -13.41
N TYR A 408 10.63 -22.43 -13.94
CA TYR A 408 10.53 -21.78 -15.24
C TYR A 408 10.20 -22.74 -16.38
N ARG A 409 10.74 -23.98 -16.38
CA ARG A 409 10.44 -24.98 -17.42
C ARG A 409 8.94 -25.31 -17.48
N GLN A 410 8.25 -25.36 -16.34
CA GLN A 410 6.81 -25.59 -16.28
C GLN A 410 6.04 -24.37 -16.81
N PHE A 411 6.45 -23.18 -16.38
CA PHE A 411 5.86 -21.93 -16.85
C PHE A 411 5.99 -21.77 -18.37
N HIS A 412 7.18 -21.94 -18.92
CA HIS A 412 7.47 -21.73 -20.36
C HIS A 412 6.68 -22.65 -21.28
N ARG A 413 6.37 -23.87 -20.85
CA ARG A 413 5.62 -24.85 -21.66
C ARG A 413 4.11 -24.61 -21.61
N HIS A 414 3.57 -24.03 -20.53
CA HIS A 414 2.16 -23.96 -20.23
C HIS A 414 1.76 -22.64 -19.59
N GLU A 415 2.19 -21.51 -20.17
CA GLU A 415 1.98 -20.18 -19.60
C GLU A 415 0.51 -19.86 -19.30
N SER A 416 -0.40 -20.16 -20.23
CA SER A 416 -1.84 -19.94 -20.05
C SER A 416 -2.44 -20.83 -18.93
N GLN A 417 -2.00 -22.08 -18.86
CA GLN A 417 -2.42 -23.01 -17.79
C GLN A 417 -1.85 -22.58 -16.44
N PHE A 418 -0.62 -22.05 -16.42
CA PHE A 418 -0.03 -21.47 -15.23
C PHE A 418 -0.87 -20.32 -14.68
N PHE A 419 -1.24 -19.35 -15.51
CA PHE A 419 -2.06 -18.22 -15.06
C PHE A 419 -3.44 -18.67 -14.61
N ALA A 420 -4.06 -19.65 -15.27
CA ALA A 420 -5.32 -20.23 -14.83
C ALA A 420 -5.21 -20.92 -13.45
N ALA A 421 -4.18 -21.74 -13.25
CA ALA A 421 -3.91 -22.40 -11.98
C ALA A 421 -3.54 -21.39 -10.89
N PHE A 422 -2.81 -20.36 -11.25
CA PHE A 422 -2.41 -19.30 -10.32
C PHE A 422 -3.62 -18.49 -9.83
N ARG A 423 -4.54 -18.10 -10.73
CA ARG A 423 -5.82 -17.49 -10.34
C ARG A 423 -6.61 -18.38 -9.39
N GLY A 424 -6.71 -19.68 -9.68
CA GLY A 424 -7.36 -20.66 -8.80
C GLY A 424 -6.70 -20.75 -7.42
N HIS A 425 -5.38 -20.74 -7.37
CA HIS A 425 -4.63 -20.73 -6.10
C HIS A 425 -4.86 -19.45 -5.31
N THR A 426 -4.80 -18.29 -5.97
CA THR A 426 -4.98 -16.99 -5.31
C THR A 426 -6.41 -16.78 -4.82
N ALA A 427 -7.41 -17.34 -5.50
CA ALA A 427 -8.80 -17.30 -5.07
C ALA A 427 -9.07 -18.10 -3.77
N GLN A 428 -8.21 -19.07 -3.44
CA GLN A 428 -8.32 -19.85 -2.21
C GLN A 428 -7.72 -19.13 -1.00
N ILE A 429 -6.94 -18.08 -1.21
CA ILE A 429 -6.34 -17.31 -0.12
C ILE A 429 -7.44 -16.44 0.50
N PRO A 430 -7.73 -16.59 1.80
CA PRO A 430 -8.76 -15.79 2.45
C PRO A 430 -8.49 -14.30 2.25
N PRO A 431 -9.50 -13.46 2.01
CA PRO A 431 -9.34 -12.00 1.88
C PRO A 431 -8.58 -11.39 3.07
N ASN A 432 -8.66 -12.06 4.22
CA ASN A 432 -8.07 -11.64 5.48
C ASN A 432 -6.80 -12.42 5.85
N PHE A 433 -6.17 -13.08 4.89
CA PHE A 433 -4.98 -13.91 5.14
C PHE A 433 -3.92 -13.23 6.03
N ASN A 434 -3.74 -11.92 5.87
CA ASN A 434 -2.80 -11.11 6.63
C ASN A 434 -3.48 -10.27 7.74
N GLN A 435 -4.74 -10.52 8.09
CA GLN A 435 -5.44 -9.77 9.13
C GLN A 435 -5.46 -10.58 10.43
N PRO A 436 -5.07 -10.03 11.57
CA PRO A 436 -5.54 -10.52 12.84
C PRO A 436 -7.03 -10.21 12.93
N LEU A 437 -7.85 -11.25 13.07
CA LEU A 437 -9.31 -11.17 13.19
C LEU A 437 -9.75 -10.63 14.56
N THR A 438 -9.24 -9.51 15.00
CA THR A 438 -9.73 -8.90 16.23
C THR A 438 -9.91 -7.40 16.02
N PHE A 439 -11.10 -7.07 15.55
CA PHE A 439 -11.69 -5.79 15.91
C PHE A 439 -12.22 -5.92 17.33
N ILE A 440 -11.60 -5.29 18.28
CA ILE A 440 -12.20 -4.88 19.53
C ILE A 440 -12.27 -3.37 19.52
#